data_2f0111b943c81ea22780d3faf2903da4
#
_entry.id   2f0111b943c81ea22780d3faf2903da4
#
_cell.length_a   1.000
_cell.length_b   1.000
_cell.length_c   1.000
_cell.angle_alpha   90.00
_cell.angle_beta   90.00
_cell.angle_gamma   90.00
#
_symmetry.space_group_name_H-M   'P 1'
#
loop_
_entity.id
_entity.type
_entity.pdbx_description
1 polymer ?
#
loop_
_entity_poly.entity_id
_entity_poly.type
_entity_poly.pdbx_seq_one_letter_code
_entity_poly.pdbx_strand_id
1 'polypeptide(L)'
;MPKEYRTIEEVAGPLMLVRDVEGVTYNELGEIQLENGEKRRCRVLEINGTNALVQLFESSTGINLSNSTVKFLGRQMELGVSEDMLGRVFDGLGRPIDGGPEIIPDKRMDVNGMPINPAARNYPQEFIQTGISAIDGLNTLVRGQKLPIFSASGLPHANLAAQIARQAKVRGTDEQFAVVFAAMGITFEESNFFVQSFTETGAIDRTVLFVNLANDPAIERIATPKMALTAAEYLAFEKNMHVLVILTDITNYADALREVSAARKEVPGRRGYPGYMYTDLASIYERAGRQRGKNGSITMIPILTMPEDDKTHPIPDLTGYITEGQIILSRDLYRKGITPPIDVLPSLSRLKDKGIGAGKTREDHSNTMNQLFSAYARGKDAKELMVILGESALTDIDRLYAKFADEFEKKYVSQGYSTDRSIEETLDIGWELLRILPRSELKRISDKLLDQYYDKK
;
A
#
# COMPACT_ATOMS: atom_id res chain seq x y z
N MET A 1 34.30 -13.07 18.51
CA MET A 1 33.29 -14.15 18.54
C MET A 1 32.08 -13.63 19.27
N PRO A 2 30.86 -13.89 18.82
CA PRO A 2 29.63 -13.48 19.52
C PRO A 2 29.66 -14.13 20.93
N LYS A 3 29.46 -13.31 21.97
CA LYS A 3 29.32 -13.77 23.33
C LYS A 3 27.93 -14.30 23.60
N GLU A 4 27.82 -15.36 24.39
CA GLU A 4 26.55 -15.93 24.86
C GLU A 4 26.30 -15.48 26.30
N TYR A 5 25.10 -14.97 26.56
CA TYR A 5 24.73 -14.41 27.86
C TYR A 5 23.65 -15.28 28.51
N ARG A 6 23.81 -15.58 29.79
CA ARG A 6 22.79 -16.27 30.63
C ARG A 6 22.18 -15.33 31.67
N THR A 7 22.28 -14.05 31.43
CA THR A 7 21.90 -12.99 32.36
C THR A 7 20.57 -12.37 32.03
N ILE A 8 19.57 -13.20 31.62
CA ILE A 8 18.20 -12.77 31.44
C ILE A 8 17.62 -12.46 32.81
N GLU A 9 17.20 -11.21 33.02
CA GLU A 9 16.67 -10.76 34.31
C GLU A 9 15.16 -10.77 34.36
N GLU A 10 14.50 -10.28 33.31
CA GLU A 10 13.06 -10.10 33.25
C GLU A 10 12.57 -10.38 31.84
N VAL A 11 11.37 -10.97 31.74
CA VAL A 11 10.62 -11.14 30.50
C VAL A 11 9.21 -10.60 30.76
N ALA A 12 8.81 -9.56 30.02
CA ALA A 12 7.53 -8.90 30.14
C ALA A 12 6.87 -8.75 28.75
N GLY A 13 5.96 -9.68 28.42
CA GLY A 13 5.34 -9.72 27.08
C GLY A 13 6.38 -9.89 25.99
N PRO A 14 6.45 -8.97 25.02
CA PRO A 14 7.40 -9.05 23.93
C PRO A 14 8.80 -8.48 24.27
N LEU A 15 9.02 -8.09 25.51
CA LEU A 15 10.26 -7.46 25.97
C LEU A 15 11.03 -8.37 26.93
N MET A 16 12.35 -8.31 26.85
CA MET A 16 13.26 -9.05 27.72
C MET A 16 14.44 -8.17 28.09
N LEU A 17 14.82 -8.18 29.37
CA LEU A 17 15.99 -7.48 29.89
C LEU A 17 17.16 -8.47 30.06
N VAL A 18 18.30 -8.16 29.44
CA VAL A 18 19.53 -8.91 29.54
C VAL A 18 20.59 -8.04 30.20
N ARG A 19 21.18 -8.51 31.30
CA ARG A 19 22.25 -7.79 32.06
C ARG A 19 23.64 -8.19 31.62
N ASP A 20 24.60 -7.38 32.00
CA ASP A 20 26.02 -7.60 31.86
C ASP A 20 26.46 -7.90 30.42
N VAL A 21 25.82 -7.18 29.46
CA VAL A 21 26.20 -7.26 28.06
C VAL A 21 27.33 -6.31 27.71
N GLU A 22 28.19 -6.71 26.81
CA GLU A 22 29.35 -5.91 26.36
C GLU A 22 29.42 -5.82 24.86
N GLY A 23 29.61 -4.60 24.32
CA GLY A 23 29.84 -4.37 22.91
C GLY A 23 28.59 -4.58 22.03
N VAL A 24 27.41 -4.59 22.65
CA VAL A 24 26.12 -4.71 21.96
C VAL A 24 25.69 -3.34 21.42
N THR A 25 25.08 -3.31 20.24
CA THR A 25 24.66 -2.08 19.58
C THR A 25 23.14 -1.99 19.41
N TYR A 26 22.62 -0.77 19.21
CA TYR A 26 21.21 -0.55 18.93
C TYR A 26 20.78 -1.27 17.64
N ASN A 27 19.57 -1.83 17.65
CA ASN A 27 19.00 -2.62 16.55
C ASN A 27 19.75 -3.91 16.20
N GLU A 28 20.73 -4.30 17.00
CA GLU A 28 21.47 -5.55 16.82
C GLU A 28 20.55 -6.75 16.97
N LEU A 29 20.66 -7.69 16.06
CA LEU A 29 19.94 -8.95 16.11
C LEU A 29 20.55 -9.88 17.16
N GLY A 30 19.70 -10.51 17.96
CA GLY A 30 20.06 -11.55 18.90
C GLY A 30 19.30 -12.86 18.61
N GLU A 31 19.90 -13.96 19.02
CA GLU A 31 19.30 -15.30 19.02
C GLU A 31 19.16 -15.77 20.46
N ILE A 32 17.95 -16.16 20.83
CA ILE A 32 17.66 -16.75 22.14
C ILE A 32 17.55 -18.25 21.96
N GLN A 33 18.30 -19.02 22.71
CA GLN A 33 18.18 -20.47 22.74
C GLN A 33 17.44 -20.91 24.00
N LEU A 34 16.33 -21.59 23.82
CA LEU A 34 15.54 -22.17 24.89
C LEU A 34 16.15 -23.49 25.38
N GLU A 35 15.75 -23.94 26.54
CA GLU A 35 16.19 -25.20 27.13
C GLU A 35 15.95 -26.42 26.25
N ASN A 36 14.86 -26.41 25.48
CA ASN A 36 14.51 -27.47 24.53
C ASN A 36 15.31 -27.42 23.22
N GLY A 37 16.24 -26.46 23.08
CA GLY A 37 17.04 -26.25 21.87
C GLY A 37 16.36 -25.39 20.80
N GLU A 38 15.11 -24.98 21.00
CA GLU A 38 14.41 -24.05 20.12
C GLU A 38 15.13 -22.69 20.10
N LYS A 39 15.23 -22.10 18.91
CA LYS A 39 15.84 -20.80 18.71
C LYS A 39 14.80 -19.76 18.36
N ARG A 40 14.89 -18.61 19.02
CA ARG A 40 14.05 -17.43 18.76
C ARG A 40 14.91 -16.22 18.50
N ARG A 41 14.36 -15.26 17.79
CA ARG A 41 15.08 -14.04 17.46
C ARG A 41 14.63 -12.89 18.34
N CYS A 42 15.56 -11.98 18.60
CA CYS A 42 15.29 -10.73 19.28
C CYS A 42 16.09 -9.59 18.66
N ARG A 43 15.73 -8.38 18.99
CA ARG A 43 16.43 -7.16 18.57
C ARG A 43 16.67 -6.26 19.75
N VAL A 44 17.85 -5.67 19.83
CA VAL A 44 18.18 -4.68 20.86
C VAL A 44 17.41 -3.39 20.60
N LEU A 45 16.63 -2.96 21.58
CA LEU A 45 15.88 -1.70 21.54
C LEU A 45 16.59 -0.57 22.25
N GLU A 46 17.16 -0.88 23.42
CA GLU A 46 17.76 0.11 24.29
C GLU A 46 18.96 -0.48 25.01
N ILE A 47 19.96 0.34 25.24
CA ILE A 47 21.13 -0.02 26.00
C ILE A 47 21.30 1.01 27.12
N ASN A 48 21.30 0.54 28.35
CA ASN A 48 21.47 1.36 29.53
C ASN A 48 22.63 0.80 30.36
N GLY A 49 23.81 1.40 30.20
CA GLY A 49 25.05 0.88 30.77
C GLY A 49 25.42 -0.49 30.20
N THR A 50 25.44 -1.52 31.03
CA THR A 50 25.66 -2.93 30.66
C THR A 50 24.36 -3.72 30.49
N ASN A 51 23.20 -3.05 30.52
CA ASN A 51 21.91 -3.71 30.37
C ASN A 51 21.34 -3.45 28.96
N ALA A 52 20.88 -4.49 28.29
CA ALA A 52 20.17 -4.40 27.00
C ALA A 52 18.71 -4.78 27.18
N LEU A 53 17.82 -3.87 26.80
CA LEU A 53 16.43 -4.17 26.61
C LEU A 53 16.26 -4.68 25.18
N VAL A 54 15.77 -5.91 25.05
CA VAL A 54 15.57 -6.55 23.76
C VAL A 54 14.09 -6.82 23.51
N GLN A 55 13.73 -6.79 22.27
CA GLN A 55 12.40 -7.08 21.75
C GLN A 55 12.39 -8.45 21.09
N LEU A 56 11.46 -9.30 21.48
CA LEU A 56 11.29 -10.65 20.95
C LEU A 56 10.50 -10.60 19.64
N PHE A 57 10.90 -11.36 18.64
CA PHE A 57 10.13 -11.52 17.40
C PHE A 57 9.08 -12.63 17.51
N GLU A 58 9.34 -13.62 18.35
CA GLU A 58 8.41 -14.72 18.61
C GLU A 58 7.87 -14.65 20.04
N SER A 59 6.96 -15.57 20.39
CA SER A 59 6.36 -15.63 21.74
C SER A 59 7.41 -15.72 22.84
N SER A 60 7.16 -15.07 23.97
CA SER A 60 8.00 -15.23 25.20
C SER A 60 7.74 -16.54 25.96
N THR A 61 6.73 -17.32 25.57
CA THR A 61 6.37 -18.59 26.24
C THR A 61 7.52 -19.58 26.21
N GLY A 62 7.87 -20.11 27.35
CA GLY A 62 8.98 -21.10 27.48
C GLY A 62 10.37 -20.50 27.64
N ILE A 63 10.52 -19.16 27.63
CA ILE A 63 11.79 -18.54 28.02
C ILE A 63 11.96 -18.69 29.52
N ASN A 64 13.05 -19.36 29.92
CA ASN A 64 13.41 -19.56 31.31
C ASN A 64 14.59 -18.65 31.64
N LEU A 65 14.46 -17.85 32.70
CA LEU A 65 15.49 -16.88 33.14
C LEU A 65 16.82 -17.53 33.48
N SER A 66 16.82 -18.81 33.95
CA SER A 66 17.98 -19.51 34.39
C SER A 66 18.63 -20.37 33.30
N ASN A 67 17.84 -20.92 32.38
CA ASN A 67 18.31 -21.94 31.44
C ASN A 67 18.29 -21.49 29.96
N SER A 68 17.64 -20.36 29.66
CA SER A 68 17.73 -19.78 28.34
C SER A 68 18.98 -18.91 28.17
N THR A 69 19.52 -18.86 26.97
CA THR A 69 20.71 -18.06 26.66
C THR A 69 20.44 -17.10 25.52
N VAL A 70 21.14 -15.97 25.51
CA VAL A 70 21.02 -14.96 24.45
C VAL A 70 22.41 -14.76 23.83
N LYS A 71 22.44 -14.75 22.51
CA LYS A 71 23.65 -14.49 21.72
C LYS A 71 23.38 -13.31 20.77
N PHE A 72 24.09 -12.22 20.94
CA PHE A 72 24.07 -11.10 20.01
C PHE A 72 24.97 -11.38 18.81
N LEU A 73 24.49 -11.06 17.61
CA LEU A 73 25.09 -11.51 16.35
C LEU A 73 26.05 -10.49 15.73
N GLY A 74 26.18 -9.30 16.30
CA GLY A 74 27.05 -8.23 15.78
C GLY A 74 26.56 -7.65 14.46
N ARG A 75 25.30 -7.85 14.12
CA ARG A 75 24.67 -7.34 12.89
C ARG A 75 23.20 -6.98 13.12
N GLN A 76 22.68 -6.11 12.28
CA GLN A 76 21.27 -5.77 12.27
C GLN A 76 20.44 -6.85 11.53
N MET A 77 19.13 -6.67 11.51
CA MET A 77 18.26 -7.56 10.76
C MET A 77 18.47 -7.35 9.26
N GLU A 78 18.76 -8.43 8.57
CA GLU A 78 19.01 -8.45 7.13
C GLU A 78 18.06 -9.41 6.44
N LEU A 79 17.68 -9.08 5.20
CA LEU A 79 17.01 -9.98 4.27
C LEU A 79 18.00 -10.45 3.21
N GLY A 80 18.06 -11.76 2.98
CA GLY A 80 18.72 -12.31 1.80
C GLY A 80 17.85 -12.09 0.59
N VAL A 81 18.35 -11.36 -0.41
CA VAL A 81 17.61 -10.97 -1.60
C VAL A 81 18.17 -11.63 -2.86
N SER A 82 17.29 -12.02 -3.77
CA SER A 82 17.57 -12.61 -5.07
C SER A 82 16.38 -12.40 -6.00
N GLU A 83 16.56 -12.49 -7.31
CA GLU A 83 15.43 -12.55 -8.25
C GLU A 83 14.58 -13.81 -8.05
N ASP A 84 15.14 -14.88 -7.47
CA ASP A 84 14.41 -16.12 -7.14
C ASP A 84 13.31 -15.92 -6.07
N MET A 85 13.21 -14.73 -5.49
CA MET A 85 12.08 -14.35 -4.63
C MET A 85 10.78 -14.15 -5.44
N LEU A 86 10.87 -13.86 -6.73
CA LEU A 86 9.68 -13.77 -7.59
C LEU A 86 8.97 -15.14 -7.66
N GLY A 87 7.67 -15.13 -7.58
CA GLY A 87 6.87 -16.35 -7.54
C GLY A 87 6.73 -16.98 -6.15
N ARG A 88 7.34 -16.42 -5.11
CA ARG A 88 7.44 -17.03 -3.80
C ARG A 88 6.60 -16.31 -2.74
N VAL A 89 6.22 -17.09 -1.72
CA VAL A 89 5.47 -16.62 -0.56
C VAL A 89 6.32 -16.76 0.70
N PHE A 90 6.42 -15.67 1.45
CA PHE A 90 7.24 -15.53 2.66
C PHE A 90 6.38 -15.16 3.87
N ASP A 91 6.83 -15.54 5.07
CA ASP A 91 6.29 -14.97 6.31
C ASP A 91 6.75 -13.52 6.51
N GLY A 92 6.29 -12.87 7.57
CA GLY A 92 6.63 -11.48 7.87
C GLY A 92 8.11 -11.24 8.20
N LEU A 93 8.89 -12.29 8.39
CA LEU A 93 10.35 -12.24 8.63
C LEU A 93 11.17 -12.72 7.43
N GLY A 94 10.55 -12.95 6.29
CA GLY A 94 11.22 -13.32 5.05
C GLY A 94 11.61 -14.79 4.94
N ARG A 95 10.99 -15.69 5.72
CA ARG A 95 11.17 -17.14 5.56
C ARG A 95 10.14 -17.67 4.56
N PRO A 96 10.55 -18.54 3.60
CA PRO A 96 9.61 -19.16 2.68
C PRO A 96 8.56 -19.99 3.43
N ILE A 97 7.28 -19.83 3.05
CA ILE A 97 6.15 -20.61 3.62
C ILE A 97 5.34 -21.36 2.56
N ASP A 98 5.78 -21.31 1.32
CA ASP A 98 5.15 -21.97 0.16
C ASP A 98 5.60 -23.42 -0.07
N GLY A 99 6.39 -23.99 0.85
CA GLY A 99 6.96 -25.34 0.72
C GLY A 99 8.11 -25.45 -0.28
N GLY A 100 8.51 -24.35 -0.89
CA GLY A 100 9.68 -24.30 -1.77
C GLY A 100 11.02 -24.27 -1.00
N PRO A 101 12.14 -24.40 -1.72
CA PRO A 101 13.47 -24.37 -1.12
C PRO A 101 13.79 -22.99 -0.54
N GLU A 102 14.77 -22.94 0.37
CA GLU A 102 15.37 -21.71 0.84
C GLU A 102 15.96 -20.90 -0.32
N ILE A 103 15.78 -19.58 -0.27
CA ILE A 103 16.37 -18.70 -1.28
C ILE A 103 17.88 -18.61 -1.07
N ILE A 104 18.64 -18.86 -2.12
CA ILE A 104 20.08 -18.59 -2.14
C ILE A 104 20.24 -17.08 -2.44
N PRO A 105 20.67 -16.26 -1.48
CA PRO A 105 20.71 -14.83 -1.68
C PRO A 105 21.89 -14.41 -2.56
N ASP A 106 21.63 -13.55 -3.54
CA ASP A 106 22.67 -12.82 -4.26
C ASP A 106 23.38 -11.85 -3.30
N LYS A 107 22.63 -11.29 -2.37
CA LYS A 107 23.10 -10.28 -1.42
C LYS A 107 22.27 -10.31 -0.13
N ARG A 108 22.85 -9.85 0.97
CA ARG A 108 22.12 -9.54 2.19
C ARG A 108 22.01 -8.03 2.36
N MET A 109 20.82 -7.55 2.63
CA MET A 109 20.53 -6.12 2.79
C MET A 109 19.87 -5.84 4.14
N ASP A 110 20.26 -4.73 4.76
CA ASP A 110 19.63 -4.24 5.99
C ASP A 110 18.16 -3.90 5.73
N VAL A 111 17.28 -4.48 6.53
CA VAL A 111 15.82 -4.28 6.37
C VAL A 111 15.35 -2.90 6.84
N ASN A 112 16.10 -2.21 7.67
CA ASN A 112 15.74 -0.86 8.07
C ASN A 112 15.76 0.10 6.89
N GLY A 113 16.68 -0.12 5.93
CA GLY A 113 16.78 0.69 4.74
C GLY A 113 16.95 2.19 5.03
N MET A 114 16.86 2.98 4.01
CA MET A 114 16.88 4.44 4.16
C MET A 114 15.90 5.09 3.18
N PRO A 115 15.20 6.17 3.58
CA PRO A 115 14.46 7.01 2.64
C PRO A 115 15.35 7.45 1.48
N ILE A 116 14.78 7.52 0.28
CA ILE A 116 15.51 8.02 -0.89
C ILE A 116 15.88 9.49 -0.64
N ASN A 117 17.17 9.82 -0.78
CA ASN A 117 17.64 11.19 -0.65
C ASN A 117 16.87 12.10 -1.63
N PRO A 118 16.26 13.19 -1.16
CA PRO A 118 15.51 14.13 -2.02
C PRO A 118 16.32 14.63 -3.23
N ALA A 119 17.62 14.88 -3.07
CA ALA A 119 18.50 15.31 -4.15
C ALA A 119 18.73 14.25 -5.23
N ALA A 120 18.57 12.97 -4.86
CA ALA A 120 18.70 11.82 -5.78
C ALA A 120 17.37 11.42 -6.43
N ARG A 121 16.25 12.05 -6.09
CA ARG A 121 14.94 11.72 -6.66
C ARG A 121 14.79 12.24 -8.08
N ASN A 122 14.14 11.45 -8.92
CA ASN A 122 13.56 11.88 -10.19
C ASN A 122 12.06 12.14 -10.02
N TYR A 123 11.54 13.14 -10.73
CA TYR A 123 10.11 13.42 -10.73
C TYR A 123 9.31 12.33 -11.45
N PRO A 124 8.19 11.87 -10.88
CA PRO A 124 7.25 10.98 -11.53
C PRO A 124 6.66 11.59 -12.81
N GLN A 125 6.65 10.86 -13.92
CA GLN A 125 6.15 11.35 -15.23
C GLN A 125 5.47 10.30 -16.08
N GLU A 126 5.58 9.02 -15.75
CA GLU A 126 5.08 7.92 -16.56
C GLU A 126 3.78 7.35 -15.98
N PHE A 127 2.84 7.07 -16.85
CA PHE A 127 1.54 6.50 -16.50
C PHE A 127 1.68 5.03 -16.09
N ILE A 128 1.12 4.67 -14.94
CA ILE A 128 0.89 3.27 -14.56
C ILE A 128 -0.59 2.97 -14.76
N GLN A 129 -0.89 2.02 -15.63
CA GLN A 129 -2.23 1.53 -15.85
C GLN A 129 -2.58 0.49 -14.80
N THR A 130 -3.59 0.77 -13.99
CA THR A 130 -4.12 -0.18 -12.99
C THR A 130 -5.23 -1.06 -13.56
N GLY A 131 -5.77 -0.71 -14.70
CA GLY A 131 -6.93 -1.37 -15.30
C GLY A 131 -8.27 -0.99 -14.68
N ILE A 132 -8.28 0.03 -13.80
CA ILE A 132 -9.46 0.49 -13.06
C ILE A 132 -9.79 1.91 -13.48
N SER A 133 -10.94 2.09 -14.16
CA SER A 133 -11.34 3.37 -14.75
C SER A 133 -11.36 4.53 -13.74
N ALA A 134 -11.87 4.32 -12.54
CA ALA A 134 -11.94 5.35 -11.51
C ALA A 134 -10.55 5.83 -11.03
N ILE A 135 -9.53 4.98 -11.15
CA ILE A 135 -8.13 5.33 -10.86
C ILE A 135 -7.49 5.91 -12.11
N ASP A 136 -7.41 5.14 -13.18
CA ASP A 136 -6.65 5.49 -14.38
C ASP A 136 -7.19 6.75 -15.06
N GLY A 137 -8.50 6.91 -15.10
CA GLY A 137 -9.15 8.04 -15.77
C GLY A 137 -9.23 9.32 -14.95
N LEU A 138 -9.35 9.26 -13.63
CA LEU A 138 -9.63 10.42 -12.76
C LEU A 138 -8.58 10.71 -11.70
N ASN A 139 -7.92 9.66 -11.21
CA ASN A 139 -6.94 9.72 -10.12
C ASN A 139 -5.65 8.99 -10.48
N THR A 140 -5.18 9.24 -11.67
CA THR A 140 -4.09 8.55 -12.35
C THR A 140 -2.88 8.30 -11.44
N LEU A 141 -2.44 7.03 -11.41
CA LEU A 141 -1.22 6.60 -10.75
C LEU A 141 -0.02 6.87 -11.64
N VAL A 142 1.02 7.45 -11.06
CA VAL A 142 2.25 7.80 -11.77
C VAL A 142 3.42 7.00 -11.22
N ARG A 143 4.31 6.54 -12.07
CA ARG A 143 5.48 5.75 -11.72
C ARG A 143 6.37 6.45 -10.69
N GLY A 144 6.60 5.80 -9.56
CA GLY A 144 7.34 6.35 -8.43
C GLY A 144 6.49 7.15 -7.43
N GLN A 145 5.17 7.18 -7.59
CA GLN A 145 4.23 7.83 -6.69
C GLN A 145 3.87 6.92 -5.50
N LYS A 146 3.50 7.55 -4.39
CA LYS A 146 2.84 6.93 -3.24
C LYS A 146 1.36 7.35 -3.25
N LEU A 147 0.45 6.45 -3.62
CA LEU A 147 -0.98 6.73 -3.71
C LEU A 147 -1.75 5.75 -2.81
N PRO A 148 -2.10 6.14 -1.58
CA PRO A 148 -2.79 5.26 -0.65
C PRO A 148 -4.25 5.05 -1.01
N ILE A 149 -4.79 3.90 -0.57
CA ILE A 149 -6.21 3.58 -0.60
C ILE A 149 -6.74 3.65 0.84
N PHE A 150 -7.69 4.54 1.06
CA PHE A 150 -8.41 4.68 2.32
C PHE A 150 -9.69 3.86 2.24
N SER A 151 -9.68 2.73 2.94
CA SER A 151 -10.81 1.83 3.08
C SER A 151 -11.50 2.02 4.43
N ALA A 152 -12.53 1.24 4.66
CA ALA A 152 -13.22 1.15 5.94
C ALA A 152 -13.56 -0.32 6.24
N SER A 153 -13.83 -0.63 7.51
CA SER A 153 -14.13 -2.00 7.92
C SER A 153 -15.27 -2.62 7.10
N GLY A 154 -15.03 -3.81 6.57
CA GLY A 154 -15.99 -4.56 5.73
C GLY A 154 -16.10 -4.09 4.29
N LEU A 155 -15.29 -3.12 3.84
CA LEU A 155 -15.20 -2.77 2.44
C LEU A 155 -14.18 -3.67 1.70
N PRO A 156 -14.37 -3.93 0.40
CA PRO A 156 -13.62 -4.94 -0.34
C PRO A 156 -12.24 -4.46 -0.83
N HIS A 157 -11.43 -3.88 0.07
CA HIS A 157 -10.09 -3.40 -0.29
C HIS A 157 -9.14 -4.53 -0.68
N ALA A 158 -9.31 -5.73 -0.11
CA ALA A 158 -8.51 -6.89 -0.49
C ALA A 158 -8.74 -7.29 -1.96
N ASN A 159 -9.98 -7.29 -2.43
CA ASN A 159 -10.32 -7.56 -3.83
C ASN A 159 -9.71 -6.49 -4.76
N LEU A 160 -9.78 -5.21 -4.37
CA LEU A 160 -9.18 -4.12 -5.13
C LEU A 160 -7.65 -4.22 -5.18
N ALA A 161 -7.01 -4.53 -4.05
CA ALA A 161 -5.57 -4.74 -3.99
C ALA A 161 -5.12 -5.90 -4.89
N ALA A 162 -5.83 -7.03 -4.84
CA ALA A 162 -5.55 -8.18 -5.69
C ALA A 162 -5.74 -7.85 -7.17
N GLN A 163 -6.79 -7.09 -7.53
CA GLN A 163 -7.04 -6.66 -8.89
C GLN A 163 -5.90 -5.78 -9.42
N ILE A 164 -5.48 -4.77 -8.66
CA ILE A 164 -4.37 -3.90 -9.05
C ILE A 164 -3.07 -4.71 -9.21
N ALA A 165 -2.76 -5.59 -8.27
CA ALA A 165 -1.55 -6.43 -8.34
C ALA A 165 -1.51 -7.31 -9.61
N ARG A 166 -2.67 -7.85 -10.03
CA ARG A 166 -2.77 -8.66 -11.25
C ARG A 166 -2.66 -7.86 -12.54
N GLN A 167 -3.24 -6.66 -12.58
CA GLN A 167 -3.47 -5.90 -13.82
C GLN A 167 -2.44 -4.80 -14.05
N ALA A 168 -1.81 -4.28 -12.99
CA ALA A 168 -0.93 -3.12 -13.11
C ALA A 168 0.24 -3.33 -14.06
N LYS A 169 0.49 -2.33 -14.89
CA LYS A 169 1.58 -2.31 -15.88
C LYS A 169 2.00 -0.88 -16.23
N VAL A 170 3.25 -0.71 -16.62
CA VAL A 170 3.72 0.53 -17.25
C VAL A 170 3.41 0.47 -18.74
N ARG A 171 2.72 1.49 -19.26
CA ARG A 171 2.32 1.53 -20.66
C ARG A 171 3.52 1.85 -21.55
N GLY A 172 3.62 1.12 -22.69
CA GLY A 172 4.56 1.45 -23.77
C GLY A 172 6.02 1.10 -23.49
N THR A 173 6.28 0.26 -22.50
CA THR A 173 7.62 -0.25 -22.21
C THR A 173 7.60 -1.78 -22.15
N ASP A 174 8.67 -2.41 -22.67
CA ASP A 174 8.94 -3.84 -22.49
C ASP A 174 9.75 -4.10 -21.20
N GLU A 175 9.84 -3.11 -20.32
CA GLU A 175 10.60 -3.20 -19.08
C GLU A 175 9.94 -4.17 -18.10
N GLN A 176 10.76 -4.91 -17.35
CA GLN A 176 10.28 -5.89 -16.38
C GLN A 176 9.48 -5.20 -15.28
N PHE A 177 8.26 -5.69 -15.04
CA PHE A 177 7.37 -5.23 -14.01
C PHE A 177 7.18 -6.29 -12.94
N ALA A 178 7.44 -5.95 -11.69
CA ALA A 178 7.27 -6.82 -10.55
C ALA A 178 6.31 -6.21 -9.51
N VAL A 179 5.69 -7.06 -8.73
CA VAL A 179 4.84 -6.68 -7.60
C VAL A 179 5.48 -7.21 -6.33
N VAL A 180 5.60 -6.37 -5.32
CA VAL A 180 5.91 -6.79 -3.96
C VAL A 180 4.69 -6.50 -3.09
N PHE A 181 4.08 -7.56 -2.59
CA PHE A 181 2.83 -7.49 -1.84
C PHE A 181 3.10 -7.87 -0.38
N ALA A 182 2.81 -6.99 0.55
CA ALA A 182 2.93 -7.25 1.98
C ALA A 182 1.56 -7.15 2.65
N ALA A 183 1.09 -8.28 3.17
CA ALA A 183 -0.15 -8.40 3.92
C ALA A 183 0.17 -8.50 5.41
N MET A 184 -0.32 -7.53 6.20
CA MET A 184 0.01 -7.35 7.61
C MET A 184 -1.24 -7.53 8.48
N GLY A 185 -1.20 -8.51 9.39
CA GLY A 185 -2.29 -8.75 10.33
C GLY A 185 -3.60 -9.19 9.69
N ILE A 186 -3.51 -9.90 8.57
CA ILE A 186 -4.67 -10.41 7.83
C ILE A 186 -5.16 -11.76 8.39
N THR A 187 -6.37 -12.13 8.03
CA THR A 187 -6.89 -13.45 8.36
C THR A 187 -6.27 -14.55 7.48
N PHE A 188 -6.41 -15.79 7.92
CA PHE A 188 -5.96 -16.94 7.11
C PHE A 188 -6.72 -17.03 5.78
N GLU A 189 -8.02 -16.73 5.80
CA GLU A 189 -8.87 -16.70 4.60
C GLU A 189 -8.41 -15.65 3.59
N GLU A 190 -8.07 -14.44 4.06
CA GLU A 190 -7.52 -13.39 3.20
C GLU A 190 -6.17 -13.78 2.61
N SER A 191 -5.31 -14.42 3.40
CA SER A 191 -4.03 -14.95 2.92
C SER A 191 -4.23 -15.97 1.79
N ASN A 192 -5.11 -16.94 2.00
CA ASN A 192 -5.46 -17.93 0.98
C ASN A 192 -6.06 -17.27 -0.27
N PHE A 193 -6.92 -16.27 -0.09
CA PHE A 193 -7.49 -15.52 -1.20
C PHE A 193 -6.41 -14.88 -2.07
N PHE A 194 -5.40 -14.22 -1.49
CA PHE A 194 -4.32 -13.60 -2.26
C PHE A 194 -3.49 -14.65 -2.99
N VAL A 195 -3.05 -15.70 -2.31
CA VAL A 195 -2.25 -16.78 -2.90
C VAL A 195 -3.01 -17.45 -4.05
N GLN A 196 -4.27 -17.81 -3.84
CA GLN A 196 -5.11 -18.43 -4.86
C GLN A 196 -5.33 -17.50 -6.05
N SER A 197 -5.72 -16.25 -5.78
CA SER A 197 -5.98 -15.25 -6.83
C SER A 197 -4.76 -15.00 -7.72
N PHE A 198 -3.57 -14.92 -7.14
CA PHE A 198 -2.34 -14.71 -7.91
C PHE A 198 -1.90 -15.95 -8.66
N THR A 199 -2.08 -17.15 -8.08
CA THR A 199 -1.75 -18.43 -8.72
C THR A 199 -2.66 -18.71 -9.91
N GLU A 200 -3.98 -18.59 -9.74
CA GLU A 200 -4.95 -18.84 -10.80
C GLU A 200 -4.81 -17.91 -12.01
N THR A 201 -4.35 -16.70 -11.78
CA THR A 201 -4.17 -15.70 -12.84
C THR A 201 -2.75 -15.66 -13.42
N GLY A 202 -1.81 -16.43 -12.87
CA GLY A 202 -0.39 -16.37 -13.23
C GLY A 202 0.34 -15.11 -12.74
N ALA A 203 -0.34 -14.24 -12.00
CA ALA A 203 0.29 -13.02 -11.46
C ALA A 203 1.34 -13.34 -10.38
N ILE A 204 1.29 -14.55 -9.80
CA ILE A 204 2.27 -15.00 -8.81
C ILE A 204 3.70 -14.95 -9.37
N ASP A 205 3.91 -15.30 -10.63
CA ASP A 205 5.24 -15.42 -11.24
C ASP A 205 6.04 -14.10 -11.19
N ARG A 206 5.34 -12.97 -11.13
CA ARG A 206 5.95 -11.63 -11.01
C ARG A 206 5.77 -10.99 -9.64
N THR A 207 5.30 -11.77 -8.65
CA THR A 207 4.96 -11.26 -7.32
C THR A 207 5.86 -11.87 -6.26
N VAL A 208 6.36 -11.04 -5.36
CA VAL A 208 6.93 -11.46 -4.08
C VAL A 208 5.87 -11.16 -3.01
N LEU A 209 5.38 -12.21 -2.34
CA LEU A 209 4.31 -12.08 -1.36
C LEU A 209 4.85 -12.29 0.06
N PHE A 210 4.70 -11.29 0.92
CA PHE A 210 4.96 -11.39 2.36
C PHE A 210 3.64 -11.44 3.12
N VAL A 211 3.49 -12.41 4.01
CA VAL A 211 2.26 -12.62 4.78
C VAL A 211 2.58 -12.64 6.26
N ASN A 212 1.93 -11.75 7.00
CA ASN A 212 1.84 -11.79 8.45
C ASN A 212 0.37 -11.95 8.84
N LEU A 213 0.05 -13.01 9.56
CA LEU A 213 -1.32 -13.31 9.97
C LEU A 213 -1.71 -12.52 11.23
N ALA A 214 -3.01 -12.43 11.49
CA ALA A 214 -3.54 -11.72 12.65
C ALA A 214 -3.08 -12.31 14.00
N ASN A 215 -2.81 -13.60 14.04
CA ASN A 215 -2.31 -14.33 15.21
C ASN A 215 -0.77 -14.34 15.32
N ASP A 216 -0.05 -13.82 14.32
CA ASP A 216 1.40 -13.68 14.39
C ASP A 216 1.78 -12.51 15.33
N PRO A 217 2.99 -12.53 15.91
CA PRO A 217 3.45 -11.48 16.82
C PRO A 217 3.43 -10.09 16.21
N ALA A 218 3.06 -9.08 17.00
CA ALA A 218 3.01 -7.67 16.59
C ALA A 218 4.35 -7.17 16.02
N ILE A 219 5.45 -7.69 16.51
CA ILE A 219 6.80 -7.29 16.09
C ILE A 219 7.14 -7.83 14.71
N GLU A 220 6.70 -9.03 14.38
CA GLU A 220 6.81 -9.56 13.03
C GLU A 220 6.02 -8.67 12.07
N ARG A 221 4.82 -8.22 12.47
CA ARG A 221 4.01 -7.28 11.70
C ARG A 221 4.73 -5.96 11.42
N ILE A 222 5.47 -5.43 12.40
CA ILE A 222 6.30 -4.23 12.22
C ILE A 222 7.48 -4.47 11.27
N ALA A 223 8.03 -5.68 11.24
CA ALA A 223 9.12 -6.03 10.33
C ALA A 223 8.65 -6.25 8.89
N THR A 224 7.45 -6.76 8.69
CA THR A 224 6.90 -7.19 7.39
C THR A 224 7.03 -6.14 6.28
N PRO A 225 6.59 -4.87 6.44
CA PRO A 225 6.72 -3.88 5.38
C PRO A 225 8.18 -3.52 5.10
N LYS A 226 9.06 -3.63 6.09
CA LYS A 226 10.50 -3.38 5.91
C LYS A 226 11.16 -4.50 5.10
N MET A 227 10.79 -5.76 5.34
CA MET A 227 11.21 -6.90 4.51
C MET A 227 10.75 -6.72 3.06
N ALA A 228 9.48 -6.40 2.85
CA ALA A 228 8.91 -6.18 1.53
C ALA A 228 9.62 -5.06 0.77
N LEU A 229 9.88 -3.93 1.43
CA LEU A 229 10.57 -2.81 0.82
C LEU A 229 12.04 -3.11 0.50
N THR A 230 12.70 -3.92 1.33
CA THR A 230 14.08 -4.36 1.04
C THR A 230 14.15 -5.23 -0.20
N ALA A 231 13.21 -6.16 -0.36
CA ALA A 231 13.07 -6.94 -1.60
C ALA A 231 12.76 -6.03 -2.80
N ALA A 232 11.85 -5.06 -2.64
CA ALA A 232 11.50 -4.11 -3.68
C ALA A 232 12.67 -3.22 -4.10
N GLU A 233 13.47 -2.74 -3.16
CA GLU A 233 14.66 -1.93 -3.44
C GLU A 233 15.71 -2.71 -4.24
N TYR A 234 15.92 -3.98 -3.91
CA TYR A 234 16.81 -4.84 -4.66
C TYR A 234 16.33 -5.03 -6.11
N LEU A 235 15.07 -5.41 -6.29
CA LEU A 235 14.49 -5.61 -7.64
C LEU A 235 14.48 -4.30 -8.45
N ALA A 236 14.14 -3.18 -7.83
CA ALA A 236 14.06 -1.90 -8.51
C ALA A 236 15.42 -1.30 -8.81
N PHE A 237 16.31 -1.21 -7.83
CA PHE A 237 17.51 -0.39 -7.95
C PHE A 237 18.80 -1.18 -8.27
N GLU A 238 18.78 -2.49 -8.14
CA GLU A 238 19.89 -3.35 -8.58
C GLU A 238 19.54 -4.17 -9.83
N LYS A 239 18.27 -4.58 -9.99
CA LYS A 239 17.81 -5.33 -11.18
C LYS A 239 17.07 -4.47 -12.21
N ASN A 240 16.92 -3.17 -11.96
CA ASN A 240 16.27 -2.18 -12.84
C ASN A 240 14.81 -2.50 -13.21
N MET A 241 14.08 -3.18 -12.32
CA MET A 241 12.66 -3.49 -12.53
C MET A 241 11.77 -2.32 -12.12
N HIS A 242 10.58 -2.24 -12.70
CA HIS A 242 9.50 -1.41 -12.18
C HIS A 242 8.75 -2.21 -11.13
N VAL A 243 8.83 -1.78 -9.90
CA VAL A 243 8.24 -2.50 -8.77
C VAL A 243 7.04 -1.73 -8.24
N LEU A 244 5.87 -2.38 -8.23
CA LEU A 244 4.70 -1.91 -7.52
C LEU A 244 4.68 -2.56 -6.14
N VAL A 245 4.75 -1.76 -5.09
CA VAL A 245 4.64 -2.21 -3.71
C VAL A 245 3.22 -1.96 -3.20
N ILE A 246 2.56 -3.00 -2.72
CA ILE A 246 1.24 -2.91 -2.07
C ILE A 246 1.42 -3.32 -0.62
N LEU A 247 1.08 -2.43 0.31
CA LEU A 247 1.14 -2.66 1.76
C LEU A 247 -0.27 -2.64 2.33
N THR A 248 -0.77 -3.78 2.80
CA THR A 248 -2.12 -3.91 3.40
C THR A 248 -2.05 -4.75 4.68
N ASP A 249 -2.57 -4.40 5.84
CA ASP A 249 -3.23 -3.14 6.17
C ASP A 249 -2.31 -2.28 7.05
N ILE A 250 -2.14 -1.03 6.67
CA ILE A 250 -1.32 -0.07 7.43
C ILE A 250 -1.92 0.21 8.81
N THR A 251 -3.24 0.06 8.97
CA THR A 251 -3.89 0.20 10.29
C THR A 251 -3.43 -0.89 11.24
N ASN A 252 -3.36 -2.14 10.78
CA ASN A 252 -2.83 -3.24 11.58
C ASN A 252 -1.35 -3.03 11.95
N TYR A 253 -0.58 -2.45 11.02
CA TYR A 253 0.80 -2.05 11.29
C TYR A 253 0.89 -1.00 12.40
N ALA A 254 0.08 0.06 12.32
CA ALA A 254 0.06 1.12 13.31
C ALA A 254 -0.45 0.63 14.69
N ASP A 255 -1.41 -0.29 14.70
CA ASP A 255 -1.87 -0.93 15.93
C ASP A 255 -0.78 -1.79 16.58
N ALA A 256 0.04 -2.48 15.79
CA ALA A 256 1.22 -3.17 16.30
C ALA A 256 2.25 -2.21 16.91
N LEU A 257 2.48 -1.04 16.31
CA LEU A 257 3.32 0.01 16.91
C LEU A 257 2.75 0.49 18.25
N ARG A 258 1.43 0.69 18.33
CA ARG A 258 0.74 1.09 19.56
C ARG A 258 0.89 0.04 20.66
N GLU A 259 0.73 -1.23 20.33
CA GLU A 259 0.89 -2.35 21.28
C GLU A 259 2.32 -2.40 21.84
N VAL A 260 3.32 -2.29 20.99
CA VAL A 260 4.73 -2.31 21.40
C VAL A 260 5.09 -1.07 22.23
N SER A 261 4.63 0.11 21.83
CA SER A 261 4.83 1.36 22.57
C SER A 261 4.20 1.29 23.97
N ALA A 262 2.99 0.73 24.08
CA ALA A 262 2.33 0.52 25.37
C ALA A 262 3.11 -0.47 26.27
N ALA A 263 3.62 -1.57 25.71
CA ALA A 263 4.45 -2.53 26.43
C ALA A 263 5.76 -1.90 26.97
N ARG A 264 6.31 -0.93 26.24
CA ARG A 264 7.49 -0.14 26.65
C ARG A 264 7.16 0.98 27.64
N LYS A 265 5.87 1.18 27.98
CA LYS A 265 5.39 2.28 28.84
C LYS A 265 5.79 3.67 28.32
N GLU A 266 5.87 3.82 27.01
CA GLU A 266 6.12 5.12 26.37
C GLU A 266 4.93 6.05 26.58
N VAL A 267 5.20 7.37 26.62
CA VAL A 267 4.13 8.37 26.71
C VAL A 267 3.28 8.32 25.45
N PRO A 268 1.97 8.02 25.56
CA PRO A 268 1.14 7.91 24.38
C PRO A 268 0.88 9.28 23.74
N GLY A 269 0.89 9.31 22.41
CA GLY A 269 0.42 10.43 21.63
C GLY A 269 -1.09 10.38 21.36
N ARG A 270 -1.53 11.02 20.27
CA ARG A 270 -2.93 11.10 19.89
C ARG A 270 -3.53 9.68 19.70
N ARG A 271 -4.68 9.42 20.32
CA ARG A 271 -5.41 8.12 20.34
C ARG A 271 -4.55 6.93 20.78
N GLY A 272 -3.53 7.15 21.60
CA GLY A 272 -2.69 6.10 22.16
C GLY A 272 -1.58 5.60 21.24
N TYR A 273 -1.43 6.17 20.04
CA TYR A 273 -0.32 5.85 19.14
C TYR A 273 0.98 6.48 19.64
N PRO A 274 2.15 5.88 19.31
CA PRO A 274 3.43 6.47 19.70
C PRO A 274 3.65 7.83 19.04
N GLY A 275 4.30 8.75 19.74
CA GLY A 275 4.59 10.08 19.23
C GLY A 275 5.44 10.11 17.96
N TYR A 276 6.24 9.05 17.74
CA TYR A 276 7.10 8.88 16.55
C TYR A 276 6.39 8.22 15.36
N MET A 277 5.08 7.93 15.42
CA MET A 277 4.37 7.24 14.33
C MET A 277 4.49 7.96 12.99
N TYR A 278 4.49 9.30 12.97
CA TYR A 278 4.72 10.07 11.76
C TYR A 278 6.07 9.75 11.11
N THR A 279 7.15 9.83 11.89
CA THR A 279 8.51 9.55 11.41
C THR A 279 8.66 8.10 10.97
N ASP A 280 8.03 7.18 11.68
CA ASP A 280 8.07 5.75 11.36
C ASP A 280 7.36 5.45 10.02
N LEU A 281 6.14 5.94 9.83
CA LEU A 281 5.42 5.85 8.55
C LEU A 281 6.18 6.54 7.42
N ALA A 282 6.76 7.72 7.68
CA ALA A 282 7.57 8.42 6.69
C ALA A 282 8.80 7.61 6.28
N SER A 283 9.46 6.93 7.22
CA SER A 283 10.60 6.07 6.93
C SER A 283 10.27 4.91 5.99
N ILE A 284 9.03 4.42 6.03
CA ILE A 284 8.51 3.38 5.15
C ILE A 284 8.13 3.99 3.80
N TYR A 285 7.27 5.00 3.78
CA TYR A 285 6.73 5.56 2.54
C TYR A 285 7.79 6.24 1.67
N GLU A 286 8.78 6.89 2.28
CA GLU A 286 9.84 7.61 1.57
C GLU A 286 10.92 6.69 0.96
N ARG A 287 10.79 5.37 1.12
CA ARG A 287 11.58 4.37 0.38
C ARG A 287 11.07 4.19 -1.06
N ALA A 288 9.83 4.60 -1.34
CA ALA A 288 9.29 4.60 -2.70
C ALA A 288 9.76 5.79 -3.52
N GLY A 289 9.87 5.63 -4.83
CA GLY A 289 10.22 6.68 -5.76
C GLY A 289 11.09 6.21 -6.92
N ARG A 290 11.67 7.18 -7.62
CA ARG A 290 12.66 7.00 -8.68
C ARG A 290 13.98 7.65 -8.27
N GLN A 291 15.09 7.03 -8.61
CA GLN A 291 16.42 7.55 -8.33
C GLN A 291 17.12 7.98 -9.62
N ARG A 292 17.86 9.09 -9.58
CA ARG A 292 18.71 9.53 -10.69
C ARG A 292 19.78 8.48 -10.99
N GLY A 293 19.97 8.17 -12.27
CA GLY A 293 20.95 7.18 -12.72
C GLY A 293 20.50 5.73 -12.53
N LYS A 294 19.26 5.48 -12.09
CA LYS A 294 18.63 4.16 -12.02
C LYS A 294 17.43 4.10 -12.94
N ASN A 295 17.27 3.00 -13.67
CA ASN A 295 16.11 2.79 -14.54
C ASN A 295 14.91 2.27 -13.77
N GLY A 296 15.13 1.46 -12.74
CA GLY A 296 14.07 0.93 -11.89
C GLY A 296 13.35 1.98 -11.05
N SER A 297 12.22 1.59 -10.52
CA SER A 297 11.38 2.47 -9.67
C SER A 297 10.57 1.66 -8.67
N ILE A 298 10.19 2.31 -7.58
CA ILE A 298 9.21 1.80 -6.63
C ILE A 298 8.01 2.73 -6.62
N THR A 299 6.86 2.22 -7.06
CA THR A 299 5.55 2.85 -6.90
C THR A 299 4.85 2.17 -5.75
N MET A 300 4.19 2.90 -4.87
CA MET A 300 3.64 2.33 -3.65
C MET A 300 2.15 2.65 -3.51
N ILE A 301 1.38 1.63 -3.15
CA ILE A 301 -0.02 1.73 -2.77
C ILE A 301 -0.16 1.22 -1.32
N PRO A 302 -0.03 2.10 -0.33
CA PRO A 302 -0.41 1.78 1.03
C PRO A 302 -1.94 1.66 1.13
N ILE A 303 -2.45 0.60 1.74
CA ILE A 303 -3.88 0.42 1.98
C ILE A 303 -4.10 0.46 3.49
N LEU A 304 -5.05 1.26 3.92
CA LEU A 304 -5.43 1.39 5.32
C LEU A 304 -6.93 1.30 5.50
N THR A 305 -7.35 0.77 6.64
CA THR A 305 -8.73 0.77 7.09
C THR A 305 -8.93 1.91 8.06
N MET A 306 -9.80 2.87 7.73
CA MET A 306 -10.11 4.00 8.61
C MET A 306 -10.96 3.51 9.79
N PRO A 307 -10.47 3.62 11.04
CA PRO A 307 -11.30 3.34 12.20
C PRO A 307 -12.53 4.26 12.24
N GLU A 308 -13.71 3.70 12.45
CA GLU A 308 -14.98 4.44 12.51
C GLU A 308 -15.30 5.27 11.23
N ASP A 309 -14.76 4.90 10.08
CA ASP A 309 -14.83 5.65 8.81
C ASP A 309 -14.29 7.10 8.94
N ASP A 310 -13.47 7.37 9.97
CA ASP A 310 -12.97 8.71 10.33
C ASP A 310 -11.67 9.06 9.58
N LYS A 311 -11.77 9.93 8.58
CA LYS A 311 -10.61 10.46 7.82
C LYS A 311 -9.66 11.29 8.66
N THR A 312 -10.11 11.81 9.82
CA THR A 312 -9.30 12.62 10.73
C THR A 312 -8.56 11.79 11.77
N HIS A 313 -8.74 10.46 11.73
CA HIS A 313 -7.98 9.55 12.57
C HIS A 313 -6.47 9.67 12.27
N PRO A 314 -5.56 9.53 13.26
CA PRO A 314 -4.12 9.69 13.04
C PRO A 314 -3.54 8.92 11.87
N ILE A 315 -4.00 7.70 11.60
CA ILE A 315 -3.44 6.86 10.53
C ILE A 315 -3.73 7.42 9.13
N PRO A 316 -4.99 7.67 8.71
CA PRO A 316 -5.26 8.30 7.41
C PRO A 316 -4.73 9.73 7.34
N ASP A 317 -4.81 10.50 8.43
CA ASP A 317 -4.35 11.89 8.49
C ASP A 317 -2.84 11.96 8.18
N LEU A 318 -2.01 11.23 8.92
CA LEU A 318 -0.56 11.19 8.70
C LEU A 318 -0.18 10.60 7.33
N THR A 319 -0.85 9.54 6.91
CA THR A 319 -0.61 8.94 5.58
C THR A 319 -0.90 9.95 4.46
N GLY A 320 -1.99 10.71 4.56
CA GLY A 320 -2.35 11.76 3.60
C GLY A 320 -1.33 12.90 3.52
N TYR A 321 -0.66 13.23 4.63
CA TYR A 321 0.41 14.24 4.65
C TYR A 321 1.70 13.76 3.98
N ILE A 322 2.07 12.50 4.17
CA ILE A 322 3.34 11.95 3.67
C ILE A 322 3.25 11.59 2.18
N THR A 323 2.08 11.18 1.72
CA THR A 323 1.87 10.64 0.37
C THR A 323 1.34 11.68 -0.63
N GLU A 324 1.24 11.31 -1.90
CA GLU A 324 0.84 12.22 -2.97
C GLU A 324 -0.64 12.05 -3.40
N GLY A 325 -1.53 11.92 -2.43
CA GLY A 325 -2.97 11.82 -2.68
C GLY A 325 -3.65 10.74 -1.84
N GLN A 326 -4.85 10.36 -2.23
CA GLN A 326 -5.62 9.24 -1.67
C GLN A 326 -6.72 8.78 -2.62
N ILE A 327 -6.99 7.49 -2.64
CA ILE A 327 -8.19 6.88 -3.21
C ILE A 327 -9.10 6.49 -2.05
N ILE A 328 -10.36 6.89 -2.08
CA ILE A 328 -11.29 6.65 -0.98
C ILE A 328 -12.37 5.66 -1.41
N LEU A 329 -12.57 4.60 -0.63
CA LEU A 329 -13.67 3.67 -0.80
C LEU A 329 -14.89 4.16 -0.02
N SER A 330 -16.06 4.06 -0.64
CA SER A 330 -17.35 4.54 -0.08
C SER A 330 -18.24 3.37 0.32
N ARG A 331 -18.71 3.42 1.55
CA ARG A 331 -19.71 2.48 2.05
C ARG A 331 -21.04 2.62 1.34
N ASP A 332 -21.42 3.85 0.94
CA ASP A 332 -22.68 4.11 0.23
C ASP A 332 -22.65 3.55 -1.18
N LEU A 333 -21.54 3.70 -1.91
CA LEU A 333 -21.38 3.07 -3.22
C LEU A 333 -21.36 1.53 -3.11
N TYR A 334 -20.71 1.00 -2.08
CA TYR A 334 -20.71 -0.44 -1.82
C TYR A 334 -22.11 -0.99 -1.58
N ARG A 335 -22.94 -0.30 -0.77
CA ARG A 335 -24.35 -0.67 -0.55
C ARG A 335 -25.20 -0.62 -1.80
N LYS A 336 -24.86 0.24 -2.76
CA LYS A 336 -25.49 0.31 -4.10
C LYS A 336 -25.03 -0.78 -5.05
N GLY A 337 -24.09 -1.65 -4.65
CA GLY A 337 -23.51 -2.70 -5.48
C GLY A 337 -22.47 -2.21 -6.50
N ILE A 338 -21.93 -1.01 -6.33
CA ILE A 338 -20.86 -0.47 -7.18
C ILE A 338 -19.54 -1.14 -6.78
N THR A 339 -18.86 -1.76 -7.73
CA THR A 339 -17.62 -2.52 -7.49
C THR A 339 -16.55 -2.24 -8.55
N PRO A 340 -15.35 -1.77 -8.15
CA PRO A 340 -14.96 -1.34 -6.80
C PRO A 340 -15.69 -0.05 -6.38
N PRO A 341 -15.98 0.14 -5.08
CA PRO A 341 -16.76 1.27 -4.60
C PRO A 341 -15.91 2.54 -4.39
N ILE A 342 -15.20 2.97 -5.41
CA ILE A 342 -14.32 4.14 -5.35
C ILE A 342 -15.15 5.43 -5.44
N ASP A 343 -15.05 6.25 -4.39
CA ASP A 343 -15.62 7.60 -4.41
C ASP A 343 -14.64 8.58 -5.04
N VAL A 344 -14.91 8.97 -6.26
CA VAL A 344 -13.99 9.78 -7.05
C VAL A 344 -13.95 11.25 -6.61
N LEU A 345 -14.98 11.77 -5.95
CA LEU A 345 -15.04 13.20 -5.56
C LEU A 345 -14.03 13.54 -4.44
N PRO A 346 -13.94 12.77 -3.33
CA PRO A 346 -12.95 13.01 -2.29
C PRO A 346 -11.59 12.37 -2.60
N SER A 347 -11.49 11.57 -3.66
CA SER A 347 -10.23 10.97 -4.10
C SER A 347 -9.39 11.98 -4.86
N LEU A 348 -8.07 11.90 -4.70
CA LEU A 348 -7.13 12.83 -5.32
C LEU A 348 -5.79 12.15 -5.59
N SER A 349 -5.29 12.28 -6.81
CA SER A 349 -3.87 12.06 -7.12
C SER A 349 -3.22 13.41 -7.44
N ARG A 350 -2.26 13.85 -6.61
CA ARG A 350 -1.59 15.15 -6.77
C ARG A 350 -0.64 15.18 -7.97
N LEU A 351 -0.25 14.02 -8.48
CA LEU A 351 0.69 13.87 -9.59
C LEU A 351 0.01 13.48 -10.91
N LYS A 352 -1.32 13.34 -10.94
CA LYS A 352 -2.07 12.85 -12.10
C LYS A 352 -1.72 13.55 -13.41
N ASP A 353 -1.58 14.89 -13.38
CA ASP A 353 -1.30 15.68 -14.58
C ASP A 353 0.09 15.40 -15.18
N LYS A 354 1.00 14.80 -14.40
CA LYS A 354 2.34 14.42 -14.87
C LYS A 354 2.35 13.13 -15.69
N GLY A 355 1.34 12.27 -15.48
CA GLY A 355 1.24 10.95 -16.13
C GLY A 355 0.32 10.90 -17.35
N ILE A 356 -0.39 11.99 -17.70
CA ILE A 356 -1.44 11.98 -18.72
C ILE A 356 -1.14 12.89 -19.90
N GLY A 357 -1.87 12.71 -20.99
CA GLY A 357 -1.80 13.53 -22.20
C GLY A 357 -1.11 12.85 -23.36
N ALA A 358 -0.89 13.63 -24.43
CA ALA A 358 -0.26 13.15 -25.67
C ALA A 358 1.10 12.49 -25.39
N GLY A 359 1.31 11.29 -25.96
CA GLY A 359 2.54 10.50 -25.77
C GLY A 359 2.60 9.68 -24.47
N LYS A 360 1.65 9.84 -23.54
CA LYS A 360 1.56 9.09 -22.28
C LYS A 360 0.28 8.27 -22.21
N THR A 361 -0.86 8.94 -22.39
CA THR A 361 -2.18 8.32 -22.50
C THR A 361 -2.82 8.73 -23.85
N ARG A 362 -3.88 9.53 -23.82
CA ARG A 362 -4.52 10.08 -25.02
C ARG A 362 -4.63 11.61 -24.89
N GLU A 363 -4.61 12.34 -25.99
CA GLU A 363 -4.58 13.81 -26.01
C GLU A 363 -5.75 14.47 -25.28
N ASP A 364 -6.91 13.84 -25.30
CA ASP A 364 -8.15 14.32 -24.67
C ASP A 364 -8.26 14.03 -23.18
N HIS A 365 -7.35 13.20 -22.60
CA HIS A 365 -7.48 12.66 -21.24
C HIS A 365 -7.72 13.75 -20.21
N SER A 366 -6.91 14.79 -20.16
CA SER A 366 -7.02 15.86 -19.17
C SER A 366 -8.38 16.58 -19.26
N ASN A 367 -8.83 16.90 -20.46
CA ASN A 367 -10.11 17.58 -20.69
C ASN A 367 -11.29 16.68 -20.30
N THR A 368 -11.26 15.41 -20.75
CA THR A 368 -12.29 14.42 -20.45
C THR A 368 -12.40 14.17 -18.95
N MET A 369 -11.27 13.98 -18.27
CA MET A 369 -11.19 13.81 -16.82
C MET A 369 -11.84 14.98 -16.07
N ASN A 370 -11.46 16.21 -16.40
CA ASN A 370 -12.00 17.41 -15.74
C ASN A 370 -13.49 17.60 -16.01
N GLN A 371 -13.98 17.25 -17.20
CA GLN A 371 -15.39 17.33 -17.54
C GLN A 371 -16.22 16.25 -16.84
N LEU A 372 -15.74 15.00 -16.81
CA LEU A 372 -16.39 13.90 -16.09
C LEU A 372 -16.52 14.21 -14.60
N PHE A 373 -15.43 14.65 -13.97
CA PHE A 373 -15.41 15.03 -12.56
C PHE A 373 -16.43 16.14 -12.25
N SER A 374 -16.42 17.21 -13.04
CA SER A 374 -17.36 18.33 -12.87
C SER A 374 -18.81 17.92 -13.10
N ALA A 375 -19.08 17.09 -14.11
CA ALA A 375 -20.42 16.62 -14.41
C ALA A 375 -20.94 15.69 -13.30
N TYR A 376 -20.11 14.82 -12.79
CA TYR A 376 -20.48 13.94 -11.68
C TYR A 376 -20.76 14.72 -10.39
N ALA A 377 -19.92 15.70 -10.04
CA ALA A 377 -20.15 16.56 -8.89
C ALA A 377 -21.52 17.27 -8.99
N ARG A 378 -21.80 17.92 -10.13
CA ARG A 378 -23.11 18.58 -10.37
C ARG A 378 -24.26 17.60 -10.33
N GLY A 379 -24.08 16.39 -10.84
CA GLY A 379 -25.09 15.33 -10.78
C GLY A 379 -25.40 14.89 -9.35
N LYS A 380 -24.40 14.82 -8.48
CA LYS A 380 -24.60 14.55 -7.05
C LYS A 380 -25.36 15.68 -6.37
N ASP A 381 -25.00 16.92 -6.62
CA ASP A 381 -25.73 18.10 -6.09
C ASP A 381 -27.20 18.10 -6.56
N ALA A 382 -27.47 17.79 -7.84
CA ALA A 382 -28.83 17.70 -8.36
C ALA A 382 -29.63 16.59 -7.67
N LYS A 383 -29.02 15.45 -7.36
CA LYS A 383 -29.67 14.35 -6.63
C LYS A 383 -29.97 14.72 -5.18
N GLU A 384 -29.08 15.44 -4.50
CA GLU A 384 -29.33 15.95 -3.16
C GLU A 384 -30.50 16.94 -3.15
N LEU A 385 -30.55 17.86 -4.12
CA LEU A 385 -31.68 18.79 -4.30
C LEU A 385 -32.99 18.03 -4.52
N MET A 386 -32.97 16.97 -5.33
CA MET A 386 -34.14 16.14 -5.59
C MET A 386 -34.68 15.48 -4.32
N VAL A 387 -33.78 15.04 -3.42
CA VAL A 387 -34.19 14.44 -2.14
C VAL A 387 -34.81 15.47 -1.20
N ILE A 388 -34.30 16.70 -1.19
CA ILE A 388 -34.77 17.77 -0.27
C ILE A 388 -36.05 18.46 -0.77
N LEU A 389 -36.11 18.80 -2.06
CA LEU A 389 -37.16 19.64 -2.64
C LEU A 389 -38.15 18.90 -3.56
N GLY A 390 -37.87 17.64 -3.86
CA GLY A 390 -38.64 16.82 -4.79
C GLY A 390 -38.20 16.99 -6.24
N GLU A 391 -38.58 16.05 -7.11
CA GLU A 391 -38.18 15.98 -8.52
C GLU A 391 -38.70 17.17 -9.34
N SER A 392 -39.85 17.75 -8.95
CA SER A 392 -40.45 18.91 -9.60
C SER A 392 -39.62 20.20 -9.47
N ALA A 393 -38.70 20.26 -8.51
CA ALA A 393 -37.83 21.43 -8.31
C ALA A 393 -36.64 21.44 -9.27
N LEU A 394 -36.35 20.32 -9.94
CA LEU A 394 -35.19 20.21 -10.84
C LEU A 394 -35.52 20.81 -12.22
N THR A 395 -34.58 21.55 -12.77
CA THR A 395 -34.62 21.94 -14.18
C THR A 395 -34.37 20.73 -15.09
N ASP A 396 -34.71 20.82 -16.38
CA ASP A 396 -34.45 19.72 -17.32
C ASP A 396 -32.98 19.39 -17.42
N ILE A 397 -32.09 20.38 -17.30
CA ILE A 397 -30.65 20.16 -17.32
C ILE A 397 -30.15 19.46 -16.05
N ASP A 398 -30.72 19.78 -14.87
CA ASP A 398 -30.35 19.12 -13.62
C ASP A 398 -30.81 17.65 -13.62
N ARG A 399 -31.95 17.33 -14.26
CA ARG A 399 -32.35 15.93 -14.46
C ARG A 399 -31.36 15.15 -15.33
N LEU A 400 -30.80 15.79 -16.37
CA LEU A 400 -29.75 15.16 -17.18
C LEU A 400 -28.49 14.93 -16.40
N TYR A 401 -28.06 15.87 -15.54
CA TYR A 401 -26.90 15.68 -14.66
C TYR A 401 -27.15 14.59 -13.61
N ALA A 402 -28.35 14.52 -13.02
CA ALA A 402 -28.71 13.45 -12.09
C ALA A 402 -28.66 12.07 -12.78
N LYS A 403 -29.18 11.96 -14.00
CA LYS A 403 -29.09 10.76 -14.84
C LYS A 403 -27.62 10.42 -15.16
N PHE A 404 -26.83 11.43 -15.52
CA PHE A 404 -25.40 11.25 -15.78
C PHE A 404 -24.70 10.65 -14.56
N ALA A 405 -24.97 11.15 -13.35
CA ALA A 405 -24.35 10.63 -12.14
C ALA A 405 -24.69 9.14 -11.90
N ASP A 406 -25.93 8.72 -12.13
CA ASP A 406 -26.32 7.31 -12.00
C ASP A 406 -25.62 6.41 -13.02
N GLU A 407 -25.59 6.83 -14.28
CA GLU A 407 -24.92 6.07 -15.34
C GLU A 407 -23.38 6.06 -15.14
N PHE A 408 -22.81 7.15 -14.64
CA PHE A 408 -21.39 7.22 -14.30
C PHE A 408 -21.02 6.24 -13.19
N GLU A 409 -21.79 6.16 -12.10
CA GLU A 409 -21.58 5.18 -11.04
C GLU A 409 -21.64 3.74 -11.60
N LYS A 410 -22.64 3.45 -12.46
CA LYS A 410 -22.88 2.10 -13.00
C LYS A 410 -21.91 1.68 -14.09
N LYS A 411 -21.52 2.56 -15.01
CA LYS A 411 -20.74 2.19 -16.18
C LYS A 411 -19.26 2.53 -16.07
N TYR A 412 -18.94 3.65 -15.42
CA TYR A 412 -17.56 4.11 -15.30
C TYR A 412 -16.88 3.59 -14.04
N VAL A 413 -17.48 3.80 -12.87
CA VAL A 413 -16.92 3.38 -11.60
C VAL A 413 -17.06 1.87 -11.41
N SER A 414 -18.27 1.33 -11.64
CA SER A 414 -18.49 -0.12 -11.51
C SER A 414 -17.95 -0.87 -12.71
N GLN A 415 -17.04 -1.79 -12.47
CA GLN A 415 -16.47 -2.67 -13.51
C GLN A 415 -16.24 -4.11 -13.02
N GLY A 416 -16.49 -4.40 -11.74
CA GLY A 416 -16.17 -5.70 -11.14
C GLY A 416 -14.67 -5.89 -10.92
N TYR A 417 -14.29 -7.01 -10.28
CA TYR A 417 -12.90 -7.30 -9.88
C TYR A 417 -12.11 -8.14 -10.88
N SER A 418 -12.72 -8.54 -11.99
CA SER A 418 -12.07 -9.35 -13.04
C SER A 418 -11.82 -8.58 -14.34
N THR A 419 -12.31 -7.35 -14.44
CA THR A 419 -12.21 -6.54 -15.67
C THR A 419 -10.95 -5.69 -15.64
N ASP A 420 -10.12 -5.82 -16.69
CA ASP A 420 -8.97 -4.97 -16.98
C ASP A 420 -9.34 -4.02 -18.10
N ARG A 421 -9.55 -2.74 -17.82
CA ARG A 421 -9.85 -1.71 -18.82
C ARG A 421 -8.59 -0.96 -19.20
N SER A 422 -8.32 -0.86 -20.49
CA SER A 422 -7.29 0.04 -21.00
C SER A 422 -7.68 1.51 -20.77
N ILE A 423 -6.71 2.40 -20.83
CA ILE A 423 -6.99 3.84 -20.72
C ILE A 423 -7.85 4.32 -21.89
N GLU A 424 -7.69 3.74 -23.07
CA GLU A 424 -8.51 4.03 -24.23
C GLU A 424 -9.97 3.68 -23.98
N GLU A 425 -10.25 2.45 -23.53
CA GLU A 425 -11.61 2.00 -23.17
C GLU A 425 -12.20 2.88 -22.07
N THR A 426 -11.41 3.23 -21.06
CA THR A 426 -11.82 4.12 -19.97
C THR A 426 -12.25 5.49 -20.48
N LEU A 427 -11.48 6.09 -21.38
CA LEU A 427 -11.82 7.39 -21.98
C LEU A 427 -13.02 7.30 -22.92
N ASP A 428 -13.17 6.19 -23.67
CA ASP A 428 -14.31 5.98 -24.58
C ASP A 428 -15.62 5.82 -23.79
N ILE A 429 -15.61 5.09 -22.66
CA ILE A 429 -16.73 5.04 -21.72
C ILE A 429 -17.06 6.45 -21.20
N GLY A 430 -16.03 7.23 -20.87
CA GLY A 430 -16.18 8.62 -20.47
C GLY A 430 -16.93 9.47 -21.52
N TRP A 431 -16.54 9.34 -22.77
CA TRP A 431 -17.21 10.03 -23.89
C TRP A 431 -18.63 9.55 -24.13
N GLU A 432 -18.87 8.24 -24.03
CA GLU A 432 -20.25 7.71 -24.10
C GLU A 432 -21.16 8.37 -23.06
N LEU A 433 -20.68 8.51 -21.83
CA LEU A 433 -21.42 9.15 -20.74
C LEU A 433 -21.59 10.65 -20.96
N LEU A 434 -20.57 11.36 -21.43
CA LEU A 434 -20.66 12.80 -21.70
C LEU A 434 -21.72 13.14 -22.79
N ARG A 435 -22.03 12.21 -23.68
CA ARG A 435 -23.12 12.37 -24.69
C ARG A 435 -24.52 12.41 -24.07
N ILE A 436 -24.69 12.07 -22.78
CA ILE A 436 -25.97 12.28 -22.06
C ILE A 436 -26.25 13.77 -21.90
N LEU A 437 -25.20 14.58 -21.81
CA LEU A 437 -25.26 16.02 -21.65
C LEU A 437 -25.21 16.71 -23.03
N PRO A 438 -25.94 17.83 -23.25
CA PRO A 438 -25.82 18.59 -24.49
C PRO A 438 -24.41 19.17 -24.64
N ARG A 439 -23.92 19.27 -25.87
CA ARG A 439 -22.58 19.80 -26.20
C ARG A 439 -22.29 21.15 -25.52
N SER A 440 -23.28 22.01 -25.39
CA SER A 440 -23.17 23.34 -24.74
C SER A 440 -22.78 23.29 -23.26
N GLU A 441 -22.97 22.16 -22.58
CA GLU A 441 -22.62 21.92 -21.19
C GLU A 441 -21.16 21.44 -21.03
N LEU A 442 -20.51 20.98 -22.09
CA LEU A 442 -19.14 20.43 -22.06
C LEU A 442 -18.06 21.52 -22.14
N LYS A 443 -18.14 22.50 -21.24
CA LYS A 443 -17.34 23.75 -21.27
C LYS A 443 -15.86 23.57 -20.94
N ARG A 444 -15.46 22.39 -20.42
CA ARG A 444 -14.07 22.08 -20.07
C ARG A 444 -13.31 21.40 -21.22
N ILE A 445 -13.96 21.18 -22.34
CA ILE A 445 -13.41 20.50 -23.51
C ILE A 445 -13.34 21.48 -24.67
N SER A 446 -12.24 21.50 -25.39
CA SER A 446 -12.08 22.35 -26.58
C SER A 446 -12.96 21.88 -27.74
N ASP A 447 -13.41 22.81 -28.60
CA ASP A 447 -14.24 22.48 -29.77
C ASP A 447 -13.58 21.42 -30.65
N LYS A 448 -12.26 21.51 -30.86
CA LYS A 448 -11.50 20.50 -31.63
C LYS A 448 -11.71 19.09 -31.10
N LEU A 449 -11.66 18.90 -29.77
CA LEU A 449 -11.86 17.59 -29.17
C LEU A 449 -13.33 17.18 -29.17
N LEU A 450 -14.26 18.13 -29.05
CA LEU A 450 -15.70 17.86 -29.18
C LEU A 450 -16.02 17.36 -30.60
N ASP A 451 -15.52 18.01 -31.64
CA ASP A 451 -15.68 17.58 -33.03
C ASP A 451 -15.09 16.19 -33.27
N GLN A 452 -13.96 15.89 -32.59
CA GLN A 452 -13.26 14.63 -32.78
C GLN A 452 -13.89 13.46 -32.04
N TYR A 453 -14.42 13.65 -30.83
CA TYR A 453 -14.84 12.57 -29.94
C TYR A 453 -16.33 12.59 -29.59
N TYR A 454 -16.96 13.77 -29.47
CA TYR A 454 -18.36 13.87 -29.12
C TYR A 454 -19.27 13.57 -30.29
N ASP A 455 -18.97 14.15 -31.47
CA ASP A 455 -19.81 14.05 -32.68
C ASP A 455 -19.58 12.74 -33.48
N LYS A 456 -18.54 11.98 -33.16
CA LYS A 456 -18.38 10.63 -33.75
C LYS A 456 -19.41 9.68 -33.16
N LYS A 457 -20.24 9.11 -34.04
CA LYS A 457 -21.14 8.02 -33.71
C LYS A 457 -20.43 6.69 -33.62
#